data_c83a62712aa1e4ec570916b0e4755155
#
_entry.id   c83a62712aa1e4ec570916b0e4755155
#
_cell.length_a   1.000
_cell.length_b   1.000
_cell.length_c   1.000
_cell.angle_alpha   90.00
_cell.angle_beta   90.00
_cell.angle_gamma   90.00
#
_symmetry.space_group_name_H-M   'P 1'
#
loop_
_entity.id
_entity.type
_entity.pdbx_description
1 polymer ?
#
loop_
_entity_poly.entity_id
_entity_poly.type
_entity_poly.pdbx_seq_one_letter_code
_entity_poly.pdbx_strand_id
1 'polypeptide(L)'
;LEQVAQYPKWHEQSLKIQEKFTHAIEDLRERQIENSKKLEEMEESSKATEKNKLRDRLLQSYRYYTSIDKNPLQAWSEMESDAFWKMFGDYESLNGDGHMHTEVQPAMRSLEVIPMHETDKIAELMQSRR
;
A
#
# COMPACT_ATOMS: atom_id res chain seq x y z
N LEU A 1 -18.64 -63.53 -26.37
CA LEU A 1 -18.84 -63.78 -24.94
C LEU A 1 -17.79 -63.13 -24.10
N GLU A 2 -16.51 -63.18 -24.53
CA GLU A 2 -15.40 -62.48 -23.83
C GLU A 2 -15.58 -60.95 -23.81
N GLN A 3 -16.11 -60.36 -24.88
CA GLN A 3 -16.40 -58.95 -24.94
C GLN A 3 -17.46 -58.50 -23.93
N VAL A 4 -18.45 -59.33 -23.71
CA VAL A 4 -19.51 -59.05 -22.73
C VAL A 4 -18.96 -59.10 -21.30
N ALA A 5 -18.03 -60.01 -21.02
CA ALA A 5 -17.39 -60.13 -19.72
C ALA A 5 -16.42 -58.96 -19.43
N GLN A 6 -15.78 -58.42 -20.47
CA GLN A 6 -14.85 -57.30 -20.34
C GLN A 6 -15.54 -55.92 -20.21
N TYR A 7 -16.73 -55.78 -20.76
CA TYR A 7 -17.48 -54.54 -20.72
C TYR A 7 -17.71 -54.02 -19.28
N PRO A 8 -18.14 -54.83 -18.33
CA PRO A 8 -18.30 -54.37 -16.94
C PRO A 8 -16.98 -53.87 -16.31
N LYS A 9 -15.86 -54.52 -16.63
CA LYS A 9 -14.55 -54.12 -16.13
C LYS A 9 -14.13 -52.75 -16.69
N TRP A 10 -14.35 -52.52 -17.96
CA TRP A 10 -14.06 -51.24 -18.59
C TRP A 10 -14.92 -50.12 -18.01
N HIS A 11 -16.19 -50.40 -17.80
CA HIS A 11 -17.14 -49.49 -17.22
C HIS A 11 -16.71 -49.10 -15.79
N GLU A 12 -16.35 -50.09 -15.00
CA GLU A 12 -15.86 -49.92 -13.63
C GLU A 12 -14.57 -49.13 -13.60
N GLN A 13 -13.61 -49.40 -14.47
CA GLN A 13 -12.38 -48.64 -14.58
C GLN A 13 -12.64 -47.20 -15.01
N SER A 14 -13.55 -46.98 -15.95
CA SER A 14 -13.94 -45.65 -16.40
C SER A 14 -14.54 -44.82 -15.26
N LEU A 15 -15.39 -45.44 -14.44
CA LEU A 15 -15.96 -44.78 -13.26
C LEU A 15 -14.89 -44.41 -12.25
N LYS A 16 -13.92 -45.30 -12.00
CA LYS A 16 -12.81 -45.00 -11.09
C LYS A 16 -11.95 -43.83 -11.57
N ILE A 17 -11.69 -43.77 -12.87
CA ILE A 17 -10.95 -42.65 -13.47
C ILE A 17 -11.73 -41.35 -13.33
N GLN A 18 -13.04 -41.36 -13.57
CA GLN A 18 -13.91 -40.20 -13.41
C GLN A 18 -13.92 -39.72 -11.97
N GLU A 19 -13.99 -40.64 -10.99
CA GLU A 19 -13.92 -40.31 -9.58
C GLU A 19 -12.58 -39.62 -9.23
N LYS A 20 -11.46 -40.16 -9.74
CA LYS A 20 -10.13 -39.55 -9.52
C LYS A 20 -10.05 -38.16 -10.09
N PHE A 21 -10.58 -37.96 -11.29
CA PHE A 21 -10.61 -36.62 -11.90
C PHE A 21 -11.47 -35.65 -11.11
N THR A 22 -12.65 -36.11 -10.64
CA THR A 22 -13.53 -35.30 -9.83
C THR A 22 -12.85 -34.86 -8.53
N HIS A 23 -12.19 -35.78 -7.84
CA HIS A 23 -11.45 -35.47 -6.62
C HIS A 23 -10.28 -34.52 -6.88
N ALA A 24 -9.55 -34.70 -7.98
CA ALA A 24 -8.46 -33.82 -8.35
C ALA A 24 -8.95 -32.39 -8.64
N ILE A 25 -10.10 -32.25 -9.32
CA ILE A 25 -10.71 -30.96 -9.60
C ILE A 25 -11.17 -30.29 -8.29
N GLU A 26 -11.79 -31.03 -7.40
CA GLU A 26 -12.21 -30.53 -6.09
C GLU A 26 -11.03 -30.06 -5.26
N ASP A 27 -9.95 -30.84 -5.22
CA ASP A 27 -8.71 -30.48 -4.51
C ASP A 27 -8.10 -29.20 -5.09
N LEU A 28 -8.06 -29.07 -6.41
CA LEU A 28 -7.54 -27.88 -7.07
C LEU A 28 -8.38 -26.65 -6.78
N ARG A 29 -9.70 -26.79 -6.74
CA ARG A 29 -10.61 -25.70 -6.39
C ARG A 29 -10.39 -25.23 -4.95
N GLU A 30 -10.28 -26.18 -4.01
CA GLU A 30 -10.01 -25.87 -2.61
C GLU A 30 -8.68 -25.14 -2.45
N ARG A 31 -7.61 -25.59 -3.12
CA ARG A 31 -6.31 -24.93 -3.11
C ARG A 31 -6.38 -23.53 -3.72
N GLN A 32 -7.16 -23.36 -4.78
CA GLN A 32 -7.33 -22.06 -5.42
C GLN A 32 -8.03 -21.08 -4.47
N ILE A 33 -9.06 -21.53 -3.77
CA ILE A 33 -9.77 -20.71 -2.78
C ILE A 33 -8.83 -20.33 -1.63
N GLU A 34 -8.08 -21.30 -1.09
CA GLU A 34 -7.10 -21.03 -0.04
C GLU A 34 -6.02 -20.03 -0.48
N ASN A 35 -5.49 -20.23 -1.70
CA ASN A 35 -4.45 -19.34 -2.23
C ASN A 35 -4.99 -17.92 -2.45
N SER A 36 -6.20 -17.80 -2.97
CA SER A 36 -6.85 -16.49 -3.16
C SER A 36 -7.04 -15.78 -1.82
N LYS A 37 -7.46 -16.52 -0.80
CA LYS A 37 -7.65 -15.98 0.56
C LYS A 37 -6.32 -15.53 1.15
N LYS A 38 -5.26 -16.32 1.01
CA LYS A 38 -3.93 -15.94 1.48
C LYS A 38 -3.41 -14.71 0.78
N LEU A 39 -3.62 -14.60 -0.54
CA LEU A 39 -3.21 -13.43 -1.31
C LEU A 39 -3.95 -12.17 -0.84
N GLU A 40 -5.24 -12.26 -0.56
CA GLU A 40 -6.02 -11.14 -0.02
C GLU A 40 -5.49 -10.72 1.35
N GLU A 41 -5.22 -11.66 2.24
CA GLU A 41 -4.65 -11.38 3.57
C GLU A 41 -3.27 -10.73 3.46
N MET A 42 -2.42 -11.21 2.57
CA MET A 42 -1.09 -10.62 2.33
C MET A 42 -1.21 -9.22 1.76
N GLU A 43 -2.14 -8.99 0.85
CA GLU A 43 -2.38 -7.69 0.25
C GLU A 43 -2.87 -6.67 1.30
N GLU A 44 -3.80 -7.07 2.16
CA GLU A 44 -4.28 -6.23 3.26
C GLU A 44 -3.18 -5.91 4.25
N SER A 45 -2.37 -6.92 4.62
CA SER A 45 -1.23 -6.73 5.51
C SER A 45 -0.19 -5.79 4.90
N SER A 46 0.07 -5.93 3.60
CA SER A 46 1.00 -5.06 2.87
C SER A 46 0.51 -3.62 2.84
N LYS A 47 -0.78 -3.40 2.61
CA LYS A 47 -1.40 -2.06 2.63
C LYS A 47 -1.32 -1.42 4.00
N ALA A 48 -1.57 -2.18 5.06
CA ALA A 48 -1.48 -1.70 6.43
C ALA A 48 -0.04 -1.28 6.78
N THR A 49 0.94 -2.07 6.38
CA THR A 49 2.36 -1.78 6.58
C THR A 49 2.76 -0.51 5.83
N GLU A 50 2.36 -0.37 4.58
CA GLU A 50 2.63 0.80 3.76
C GLU A 50 2.00 2.06 4.36
N LYS A 51 0.75 1.96 4.79
CA LYS A 51 0.04 3.05 5.47
C LYS A 51 0.78 3.52 6.71
N ASN A 52 1.26 2.59 7.55
CA ASN A 52 2.01 2.91 8.76
C ASN A 52 3.34 3.60 8.45
N LYS A 53 4.04 3.14 7.43
CA LYS A 53 5.29 3.77 6.97
C LYS A 53 5.06 5.20 6.49
N LEU A 54 4.03 5.42 5.70
CA LEU A 54 3.66 6.75 5.21
C LEU A 54 3.28 7.67 6.35
N ARG A 55 2.49 7.18 7.31
CA ARG A 55 2.13 7.95 8.49
C ARG A 55 3.35 8.40 9.28
N ASP A 56 4.30 7.48 9.51
CA ASP A 56 5.52 7.80 10.25
C ASP A 56 6.35 8.86 9.53
N ARG A 57 6.49 8.76 8.21
CA ARG A 57 7.21 9.75 7.41
C ARG A 57 6.51 11.10 7.40
N LEU A 58 5.19 11.11 7.30
CA LEU A 58 4.40 12.34 7.35
C LEU A 58 4.54 13.02 8.71
N LEU A 59 4.49 12.26 9.79
CA LEU A 59 4.69 12.81 11.14
C LEU A 59 6.09 13.33 11.35
N GLN A 60 7.13 12.67 10.82
CA GLN A 60 8.49 13.15 10.87
C GLN A 60 8.62 14.51 10.16
N SER A 61 8.05 14.59 8.95
CA SER A 61 8.05 15.83 8.17
C SER A 61 7.29 16.94 8.91
N TYR A 62 6.14 16.61 9.47
CA TYR A 62 5.35 17.55 10.27
C TYR A 62 6.18 18.11 11.45
N ARG A 63 6.79 17.24 12.23
CA ARG A 63 7.62 17.66 13.38
C ARG A 63 8.79 18.52 12.97
N TYR A 64 9.43 18.18 11.86
CA TYR A 64 10.57 18.93 11.35
C TYR A 64 10.18 20.31 10.84
N TYR A 65 9.22 20.37 9.91
CA TYR A 65 8.86 21.63 9.25
C TYR A 65 8.11 22.61 10.15
N THR A 66 7.38 22.14 11.13
CA THR A 66 6.66 23.00 12.08
C THR A 66 7.50 23.36 13.31
N SER A 67 8.66 22.76 13.48
CA SER A 67 9.58 23.09 14.59
C SER A 67 10.25 24.43 14.34
N ILE A 68 10.08 25.36 15.29
CA ILE A 68 10.73 26.67 15.23
C ILE A 68 12.25 26.53 15.34
N ASP A 69 12.73 25.57 16.12
CA ASP A 69 14.17 25.33 16.28
C ASP A 69 14.81 24.78 15.00
N LYS A 70 14.14 23.86 14.33
CA LYS A 70 14.67 23.19 13.14
C LYS A 70 14.33 23.92 11.84
N ASN A 71 13.22 24.64 11.81
CA ASN A 71 12.73 25.37 10.66
C ASN A 71 12.27 26.76 11.08
N PRO A 72 13.22 27.67 11.45
CA PRO A 72 12.88 28.98 12.02
C PRO A 72 12.01 29.86 11.14
N LEU A 73 12.17 29.76 9.83
CA LEU A 73 11.40 30.57 8.89
C LEU A 73 9.99 30.09 8.67
N GLN A 74 9.65 28.89 9.18
CA GLN A 74 8.34 28.25 8.99
C GLN A 74 7.94 28.24 7.52
N ALA A 75 8.89 27.82 6.68
CA ALA A 75 8.74 27.78 5.24
C ALA A 75 9.42 26.53 4.69
N TRP A 76 9.07 26.14 3.50
CA TRP A 76 9.69 25.05 2.77
C TRP A 76 9.75 25.36 1.28
N SER A 77 10.59 24.64 0.56
CA SER A 77 10.67 24.82 -0.88
C SER A 77 9.49 24.18 -1.59
N GLU A 78 9.21 24.64 -2.80
CA GLU A 78 8.20 24.04 -3.65
C GLU A 78 8.42 22.53 -3.83
N MET A 79 9.68 22.11 -4.01
CA MET A 79 10.04 20.71 -4.15
C MET A 79 9.69 19.90 -2.89
N GLU A 80 9.99 20.45 -1.72
CA GLU A 80 9.65 19.80 -0.44
C GLU A 80 8.16 19.70 -0.25
N SER A 81 7.43 20.77 -0.58
CA SER A 81 5.98 20.81 -0.52
C SER A 81 5.35 19.76 -1.44
N ASP A 82 5.79 19.70 -2.69
CA ASP A 82 5.28 18.72 -3.66
C ASP A 82 5.53 17.29 -3.21
N ALA A 83 6.71 17.01 -2.69
CA ALA A 83 7.06 15.69 -2.18
C ALA A 83 6.17 15.30 -1.00
N PHE A 84 5.93 16.22 -0.08
CA PHE A 84 5.07 15.97 1.08
C PHE A 84 3.63 15.69 0.65
N TRP A 85 3.06 16.53 -0.21
CA TRP A 85 1.67 16.38 -0.62
C TRP A 85 1.43 15.15 -1.49
N LYS A 86 2.43 14.71 -2.25
CA LYS A 86 2.36 13.45 -2.97
C LYS A 86 2.29 12.28 -1.99
N MET A 87 3.13 12.30 -0.97
CA MET A 87 3.12 11.28 0.08
C MET A 87 1.81 11.28 0.85
N PHE A 88 1.27 12.46 1.14
CA PHE A 88 -0.01 12.62 1.82
C PHE A 88 -1.15 12.04 0.98
N GLY A 89 -1.15 12.28 -0.33
CA GLY A 89 -2.12 11.69 -1.26
C GLY A 89 -2.07 10.18 -1.28
N ASP A 90 -0.88 9.60 -1.26
CA ASP A 90 -0.70 8.15 -1.17
C ASP A 90 -1.28 7.60 0.14
N TYR A 91 -1.08 8.32 1.24
CA TYR A 91 -1.64 7.97 2.54
C TYR A 91 -3.16 7.99 2.53
N GLU A 92 -3.76 9.03 1.92
CA GLU A 92 -5.21 9.13 1.78
C GLU A 92 -5.78 7.98 0.95
N SER A 93 -5.09 7.57 -0.11
CA SER A 93 -5.51 6.45 -0.96
C SER A 93 -5.55 5.12 -0.22
N LEU A 94 -4.81 5.00 0.87
CA LEU A 94 -4.79 3.84 1.74
C LEU A 94 -5.75 3.97 2.94
N ASN A 95 -6.70 4.89 2.87
CA ASN A 95 -7.67 5.17 3.93
C ASN A 95 -7.01 5.65 5.24
N GLY A 96 -6.11 6.64 5.12
CA GLY A 96 -5.48 7.27 6.26
C GLY A 96 -6.49 7.91 7.21
N ASP A 97 -6.17 7.94 8.50
CA ASP A 97 -7.09 8.38 9.53
C ASP A 97 -7.30 9.91 9.60
N GLY A 98 -8.30 10.33 10.39
CA GLY A 98 -8.71 11.73 10.50
C GLY A 98 -7.72 12.63 11.21
N HIS A 99 -6.85 12.12 12.09
CA HIS A 99 -5.85 12.90 12.81
C HIS A 99 -4.92 13.64 11.86
N MET A 100 -4.48 12.97 10.80
CA MET A 100 -3.63 13.60 9.78
C MET A 100 -4.35 14.73 9.05
N HIS A 101 -5.66 14.62 8.86
CA HIS A 101 -6.47 15.65 8.21
C HIS A 101 -6.78 16.83 9.13
N THR A 102 -6.97 16.58 10.43
CA THR A 102 -7.39 17.63 11.36
C THR A 102 -6.23 18.45 11.92
N GLU A 103 -5.07 17.86 12.12
CA GLU A 103 -3.92 18.56 12.72
C GLU A 103 -2.76 18.77 11.76
N VAL A 104 -2.35 17.73 11.06
CA VAL A 104 -1.15 17.79 10.21
C VAL A 104 -1.41 18.60 8.94
N GLN A 105 -2.50 18.32 8.24
CA GLN A 105 -2.82 18.96 6.98
C GLN A 105 -2.92 20.49 7.10
N PRO A 106 -3.71 21.06 8.05
CA PRO A 106 -3.78 22.52 8.21
C PRO A 106 -2.44 23.15 8.58
N ALA A 107 -1.69 22.52 9.49
CA ALA A 107 -0.38 23.03 9.92
C ALA A 107 0.61 23.09 8.75
N MET A 108 0.64 22.04 7.93
CA MET A 108 1.54 22.00 6.78
C MET A 108 1.12 22.97 5.68
N ARG A 109 -0.17 23.24 5.53
CA ARG A 109 -0.67 24.25 4.59
C ARG A 109 -0.35 25.67 5.02
N SER A 110 -0.12 25.89 6.31
CA SER A 110 0.25 27.21 6.84
C SER A 110 1.70 27.58 6.55
N LEU A 111 2.54 26.63 6.18
CA LEU A 111 3.94 26.89 5.83
C LEU A 111 4.03 27.66 4.52
N GLU A 112 4.92 28.65 4.48
CA GLU A 112 5.20 29.40 3.26
C GLU A 112 5.91 28.50 2.24
N VAL A 113 5.42 28.49 1.01
CA VAL A 113 6.04 27.73 -0.10
C VAL A 113 6.92 28.70 -0.89
N ILE A 114 8.21 28.38 -0.95
CA ILE A 114 9.18 29.19 -1.69
C ILE A 114 9.39 28.56 -3.07
N PRO A 115 9.07 29.27 -4.16
CA PRO A 115 9.27 28.75 -5.52
C PRO A 115 10.73 28.43 -5.80
N MET A 116 10.99 27.38 -6.56
CA MET A 116 12.34 26.92 -6.85
C MET A 116 13.17 27.94 -7.66
N HIS A 117 12.51 28.81 -8.42
CA HIS A 117 13.23 29.87 -9.18
C HIS A 117 13.77 31.00 -8.30
N GLU A 118 13.26 31.14 -7.08
CA GLU A 118 13.74 32.11 -6.11
C GLU A 118 14.95 31.55 -5.34
N THR A 119 16.07 31.44 -6.04
CA THR A 119 17.27 30.76 -5.52
C THR A 119 17.85 31.44 -4.28
N ASP A 120 17.77 32.75 -4.17
CA ASP A 120 18.27 33.49 -2.99
C ASP A 120 17.46 33.14 -1.75
N LYS A 121 16.15 33.08 -1.88
CA LYS A 121 15.26 32.69 -0.77
C LYS A 121 15.44 31.24 -0.38
N ILE A 122 15.65 30.35 -1.34
CA ILE A 122 15.94 28.94 -1.07
C ILE A 122 17.25 28.81 -0.31
N ALA A 123 18.29 29.54 -0.72
CA ALA A 123 19.58 29.55 -0.04
C ALA A 123 19.45 30.08 1.40
N GLU A 124 18.69 31.13 1.61
CA GLU A 124 18.40 31.68 2.95
C GLU A 124 17.66 30.65 3.81
N LEU A 125 16.66 29.97 3.24
CA LEU A 125 15.91 28.92 3.93
C LEU A 125 16.84 27.80 4.40
N MET A 126 17.69 27.29 3.52
CA MET A 126 18.61 26.21 3.84
C MET A 126 19.61 26.61 4.91
N GLN A 127 20.10 27.84 4.83
CA GLN A 127 21.05 28.39 5.82
C GLN A 127 20.39 28.54 7.20
N SER A 128 19.13 28.96 7.25
CA SER A 128 18.40 29.14 8.51
C SER A 128 18.18 27.82 9.26
N ARG A 129 18.21 26.71 8.57
CA ARG A 129 18.03 25.38 9.15
C ARG A 129 19.31 24.78 9.72
N ARG A 130 20.43 25.39 9.50
CA ARG A 130 21.74 24.91 9.98
C ARG A 130 22.09 25.37 11.41
#